data_737a3c9d8aa28d4b1678969d2d7992cd
#
_entry.id   737a3c9d8aa28d4b1678969d2d7992cd
#
_cell.length_a   1.000
_cell.length_b   1.000
_cell.length_c   1.000
_cell.angle_alpha   90.00
_cell.angle_beta   90.00
_cell.angle_gamma   90.00
#
_symmetry.space_group_name_H-M   'P 1'
#
loop_
_entity.id
_entity.type
_entity.pdbx_description
1 polymer ?
#
loop_
_entity_poly.entity_id
_entity_poly.type
_entity_poly.pdbx_seq_one_letter_code
_entity_poly.pdbx_strand_id
1 'polypeptide(L)'
;YAAPMYFYKKAKGVFKAAPEETLKQALAAIERKKQQDAQIDAWAEALKRGEMPSEIAADLKTILHAPDKQSLTYKAFTKAADALKTSAYELAKKTGGITSIPQYLQDGFEIKYFPKGTGFPDLPLPEMPDLPKADVTAFSIDDESTTEVDDALSLTDLGNGMKRVGIHIAAPSLAVKPGDKMEKNIMERLSTVYFPGGKITMLPENWIAAFSLDAGAYRPAVSIYFDVDSEFNVGEPTCKIEAVNIAEN
;
A
#
# COMPACT_ATOMS: atom_id res chain seq x y z
N TYR A 1 -26.12 -7.71 46.73
CA TYR A 1 -25.11 -7.73 45.65
C TYR A 1 -25.62 -7.14 44.33
N ALA A 2 -26.86 -6.65 44.26
CA ALA A 2 -27.44 -6.12 43.03
C ALA A 2 -26.85 -4.79 42.53
N ALA A 3 -26.09 -4.07 43.37
CA ALA A 3 -25.53 -2.77 43.03
C ALA A 3 -24.16 -2.53 43.74
N PRO A 4 -23.09 -3.25 43.31
CA PRO A 4 -21.79 -3.20 43.97
C PRO A 4 -21.11 -1.83 43.89
N MET A 5 -21.54 -0.90 43.04
CA MET A 5 -20.98 0.43 42.88
C MET A 5 -21.29 1.34 44.07
N TYR A 6 -22.36 1.09 44.84
CA TYR A 6 -22.75 1.94 45.96
C TYR A 6 -21.98 1.62 47.26
N PHE A 7 -21.48 0.38 47.39
CA PHE A 7 -20.80 -0.07 48.61
C PHE A 7 -19.62 -0.98 48.26
N TYR A 8 -18.52 -0.82 48.98
CA TYR A 8 -17.40 -1.75 48.92
C TYR A 8 -17.21 -2.48 50.25
N LYS A 9 -16.78 -3.73 50.19
CA LYS A 9 -16.56 -4.57 51.36
C LYS A 9 -15.28 -4.15 52.06
N LYS A 10 -15.36 -3.76 53.35
CA LYS A 10 -14.23 -3.39 54.19
C LYS A 10 -13.73 -4.56 55.03
N ALA A 11 -14.63 -5.43 55.54
CA ALA A 11 -14.34 -6.63 56.31
C ALA A 11 -15.50 -7.62 56.15
N LYS A 12 -15.40 -8.83 56.75
CA LYS A 12 -16.49 -9.81 56.76
C LYS A 12 -17.76 -9.20 57.38
N GLY A 13 -18.81 -9.08 56.56
CA GLY A 13 -20.07 -8.46 57.02
C GLY A 13 -20.10 -6.94 57.14
N VAL A 14 -18.99 -6.23 56.86
CA VAL A 14 -18.90 -4.77 56.98
C VAL A 14 -18.76 -4.15 55.60
N PHE A 15 -19.69 -3.28 55.25
CA PHE A 15 -19.69 -2.51 54.02
C PHE A 15 -19.57 -1.01 54.32
N LYS A 16 -18.86 -0.31 53.42
CA LYS A 16 -18.74 1.15 53.47
C LYS A 16 -19.32 1.74 52.18
N ALA A 17 -20.04 2.85 52.28
CA ALA A 17 -20.49 3.59 51.11
C ALA A 17 -19.30 4.03 50.26
N ALA A 18 -19.46 3.93 48.93
CA ALA A 18 -18.46 4.46 48.02
C ALA A 18 -18.36 5.99 48.15
N PRO A 19 -17.18 6.57 48.02
CA PRO A 19 -17.03 8.04 47.93
C PRO A 19 -17.89 8.57 46.78
N GLU A 20 -18.45 9.76 46.96
CA GLU A 20 -19.37 10.37 46.01
C GLU A 20 -18.77 10.45 44.57
N GLU A 21 -17.52 10.85 44.48
CA GLU A 21 -16.80 10.93 43.19
C GLU A 21 -16.66 9.55 42.53
N THR A 22 -16.32 8.52 43.31
CA THR A 22 -16.23 7.13 42.81
C THR A 22 -17.60 6.62 42.31
N LEU A 23 -18.66 6.93 43.05
CA LEU A 23 -20.01 6.58 42.65
C LEU A 23 -20.42 7.28 41.35
N LYS A 24 -20.15 8.58 41.23
CA LYS A 24 -20.44 9.37 40.04
C LYS A 24 -19.73 8.80 38.82
N GLN A 25 -18.44 8.48 38.96
CA GLN A 25 -17.67 7.84 37.88
C GLN A 25 -18.22 6.45 37.49
N ALA A 26 -18.60 5.64 38.50
CA ALA A 26 -19.18 4.32 38.24
C ALA A 26 -20.53 4.41 37.53
N LEU A 27 -21.40 5.33 37.93
CA LEU A 27 -22.70 5.57 37.29
C LEU A 27 -22.52 6.08 35.85
N ALA A 28 -21.59 7.01 35.63
CA ALA A 28 -21.26 7.48 34.27
C ALA A 28 -20.70 6.37 33.40
N ALA A 29 -19.89 5.46 33.93
CA ALA A 29 -19.38 4.29 33.20
C ALA A 29 -20.49 3.31 32.81
N ILE A 30 -21.46 3.08 33.71
CA ILE A 30 -22.62 2.23 33.44
C ILE A 30 -23.49 2.84 32.33
N GLU A 31 -23.78 4.14 32.41
CA GLU A 31 -24.57 4.82 31.39
C GLU A 31 -23.87 4.79 30.03
N ARG A 32 -22.56 5.05 30.01
CA ARG A 32 -21.77 4.93 28.77
C ARG A 32 -21.84 3.51 28.20
N LYS A 33 -21.68 2.49 29.04
CA LYS A 33 -21.80 1.09 28.58
C LYS A 33 -23.17 0.79 28.02
N LYS A 34 -24.23 1.25 28.67
CA LYS A 34 -25.61 1.08 28.19
C LYS A 34 -25.83 1.74 26.81
N GLN A 35 -25.28 2.94 26.63
CA GLN A 35 -25.32 3.63 25.33
C GLN A 35 -24.54 2.88 24.26
N GLN A 36 -23.34 2.35 24.58
CA GLN A 36 -22.55 1.54 23.68
C GLN A 36 -23.28 0.24 23.28
N ASP A 37 -23.89 -0.45 24.24
CA ASP A 37 -24.65 -1.69 23.98
C ASP A 37 -25.86 -1.39 23.08
N ALA A 38 -26.58 -0.30 23.33
CA ALA A 38 -27.68 0.13 22.48
C ALA A 38 -27.23 0.48 21.05
N GLN A 39 -26.07 1.11 20.91
CA GLN A 39 -25.49 1.41 19.59
C GLN A 39 -25.09 0.14 18.84
N ILE A 40 -24.45 -0.82 19.52
CA ILE A 40 -24.11 -2.14 18.96
C ILE A 40 -25.39 -2.82 18.45
N ASP A 41 -26.46 -2.79 19.24
CA ASP A 41 -27.72 -3.40 18.88
C ASP A 41 -28.37 -2.73 17.64
N ALA A 42 -28.38 -1.40 17.60
CA ALA A 42 -28.91 -0.64 16.48
C ALA A 42 -28.17 -0.95 15.18
N TRP A 43 -26.83 -0.97 15.22
CA TRP A 43 -26.02 -1.32 14.05
C TRP A 43 -26.19 -2.78 13.62
N ALA A 44 -26.25 -3.71 14.59
CA ALA A 44 -26.49 -5.12 14.28
C ALA A 44 -27.86 -5.34 13.61
N GLU A 45 -28.92 -4.67 14.07
CA GLU A 45 -30.25 -4.74 13.45
C GLU A 45 -30.26 -4.15 12.03
N ALA A 46 -29.52 -3.03 11.78
CA ALA A 46 -29.37 -2.47 10.44
C ALA A 46 -28.71 -3.48 9.50
N LEU A 47 -27.57 -4.07 9.92
CA LEU A 47 -26.88 -5.09 9.13
C LEU A 47 -27.75 -6.31 8.82
N LYS A 48 -28.57 -6.77 9.77
CA LYS A 48 -29.50 -7.89 9.57
C LYS A 48 -30.54 -7.58 8.49
N ARG A 49 -30.96 -6.32 8.36
CA ARG A 49 -31.87 -5.85 7.29
C ARG A 49 -31.17 -5.67 5.94
N GLY A 50 -29.85 -5.81 5.89
CA GLY A 50 -29.04 -5.59 4.68
C GLY A 50 -28.58 -4.15 4.50
N GLU A 51 -28.70 -3.32 5.52
CA GLU A 51 -28.24 -1.94 5.54
C GLU A 51 -26.81 -1.86 6.14
N MET A 52 -25.92 -1.08 5.52
CA MET A 52 -24.55 -0.87 6.04
C MET A 52 -24.46 0.49 6.73
N PRO A 53 -24.37 0.54 8.08
CA PRO A 53 -24.13 1.79 8.79
C PRO A 53 -22.82 2.44 8.37
N SER A 54 -22.79 3.78 8.28
CA SER A 54 -21.63 4.55 7.83
C SER A 54 -20.36 4.28 8.64
N GLU A 55 -20.49 4.14 9.94
CA GLU A 55 -19.39 3.87 10.86
C GLU A 55 -18.81 2.47 10.65
N ILE A 56 -19.67 1.49 10.37
CA ILE A 56 -19.23 0.13 10.05
C ILE A 56 -18.60 0.11 8.65
N ALA A 57 -19.17 0.83 7.69
CA ALA A 57 -18.59 0.94 6.34
C ALA A 57 -17.18 1.53 6.38
N ALA A 58 -16.97 2.57 7.18
CA ALA A 58 -15.66 3.20 7.36
C ALA A 58 -14.61 2.26 7.99
N ASP A 59 -15.04 1.33 8.84
CA ASP A 59 -14.18 0.40 9.57
C ASP A 59 -14.17 -1.02 8.96
N LEU A 60 -14.88 -1.23 7.87
CA LEU A 60 -15.13 -2.57 7.33
C LEU A 60 -13.85 -3.31 6.93
N LYS A 61 -12.90 -2.60 6.35
CA LYS A 61 -11.60 -3.14 5.98
C LYS A 61 -10.86 -3.70 7.20
N THR A 62 -10.85 -2.96 8.30
CA THR A 62 -10.28 -3.39 9.58
C THR A 62 -11.06 -4.58 10.15
N ILE A 63 -12.38 -4.52 10.16
CA ILE A 63 -13.24 -5.61 10.66
C ILE A 63 -12.96 -6.92 9.95
N LEU A 64 -12.74 -6.90 8.63
CA LEU A 64 -12.56 -8.09 7.82
C LEU A 64 -11.13 -8.65 7.86
N HIS A 65 -10.09 -7.80 7.96
CA HIS A 65 -8.71 -8.22 7.73
C HIS A 65 -7.76 -8.05 8.92
N ALA A 66 -8.06 -7.12 9.84
CA ALA A 66 -7.23 -6.88 11.05
C ALA A 66 -8.10 -6.45 12.23
N PRO A 67 -9.05 -7.30 12.69
CA PRO A 67 -10.11 -6.88 13.59
C PRO A 67 -9.62 -6.48 14.99
N ASP A 68 -10.01 -5.29 15.43
CA ASP A 68 -10.04 -4.93 16.84
C ASP A 68 -11.32 -5.50 17.48
N LYS A 69 -11.18 -6.61 18.19
CA LYS A 69 -12.30 -7.30 18.86
C LYS A 69 -12.96 -6.47 19.98
N GLN A 70 -12.33 -5.36 20.39
CA GLN A 70 -12.89 -4.46 21.41
C GLN A 70 -13.71 -3.33 20.80
N SER A 71 -13.54 -3.04 19.51
CA SER A 71 -14.29 -1.98 18.84
C SER A 71 -15.80 -2.25 18.83
N LEU A 72 -16.61 -1.19 18.88
CA LEU A 72 -18.06 -1.31 18.84
C LEU A 72 -18.55 -1.81 17.48
N THR A 73 -17.88 -1.37 16.42
CA THR A 73 -18.15 -1.74 15.02
C THR A 73 -17.95 -3.24 14.80
N TYR A 74 -16.82 -3.80 15.28
CA TYR A 74 -16.58 -5.24 15.22
C TYR A 74 -17.63 -6.05 16.01
N LYS A 75 -17.96 -5.61 17.24
CA LYS A 75 -18.97 -6.28 18.06
C LYS A 75 -20.36 -6.28 17.41
N ALA A 76 -20.75 -5.16 16.81
CA ALA A 76 -22.01 -5.06 16.09
C ALA A 76 -22.03 -5.97 14.85
N PHE A 77 -20.94 -5.96 14.09
CA PHE A 77 -20.79 -6.75 12.87
C PHE A 77 -20.84 -8.25 13.16
N THR A 78 -20.07 -8.70 14.14
CA THR A 78 -20.06 -10.12 14.55
C THR A 78 -21.39 -10.55 15.15
N LYS A 79 -22.04 -9.71 15.96
CA LYS A 79 -23.38 -9.98 16.49
C LYS A 79 -24.41 -10.20 15.38
N ALA A 80 -24.37 -9.40 14.31
CA ALA A 80 -25.24 -9.58 13.15
C ALA A 80 -24.92 -10.87 12.37
N ALA A 81 -23.62 -11.14 12.13
CA ALA A 81 -23.18 -12.34 11.44
C ALA A 81 -23.59 -13.63 12.17
N ASP A 82 -23.39 -13.68 13.49
CA ASP A 82 -23.78 -14.80 14.35
C ASP A 82 -25.30 -15.02 14.35
N ALA A 83 -26.07 -13.95 14.46
CA ALA A 83 -27.54 -14.01 14.44
C ALA A 83 -28.07 -14.54 13.11
N LEU A 84 -27.42 -14.19 11.99
CA LEU A 84 -27.76 -14.66 10.64
C LEU A 84 -27.10 -16.01 10.29
N LYS A 85 -26.24 -16.54 11.16
CA LYS A 85 -25.45 -17.76 10.92
C LYS A 85 -24.65 -17.69 9.60
N THR A 86 -24.03 -16.54 9.34
CA THR A 86 -23.29 -16.28 8.10
C THR A 86 -21.84 -15.89 8.42
N SER A 87 -20.97 -15.98 7.43
CA SER A 87 -19.58 -15.51 7.58
C SER A 87 -19.51 -13.97 7.51
N ALA A 88 -18.43 -13.40 8.05
CA ALA A 88 -18.15 -11.95 7.93
C ALA A 88 -18.09 -11.50 6.47
N TYR A 89 -17.47 -12.30 5.60
CA TYR A 89 -17.41 -12.04 4.16
C TYR A 89 -18.80 -11.98 3.51
N GLU A 90 -19.64 -13.00 3.76
CA GLU A 90 -20.98 -13.05 3.18
C GLU A 90 -21.91 -11.94 3.70
N LEU A 91 -21.77 -11.56 4.99
CA LEU A 91 -22.51 -10.43 5.54
C LEU A 91 -22.08 -9.12 4.86
N ALA A 92 -20.77 -8.88 4.74
CA ALA A 92 -20.24 -7.70 4.07
C ALA A 92 -20.67 -7.61 2.61
N LYS A 93 -20.65 -8.73 1.90
CA LYS A 93 -21.15 -8.81 0.51
C LYS A 93 -22.65 -8.50 0.41
N LYS A 94 -23.46 -9.09 1.29
CA LYS A 94 -24.93 -8.88 1.33
C LYS A 94 -25.30 -7.43 1.60
N THR A 95 -24.53 -6.75 2.45
CA THR A 95 -24.76 -5.34 2.81
C THR A 95 -24.09 -4.35 1.85
N GLY A 96 -23.51 -4.83 0.73
CA GLY A 96 -22.87 -3.99 -0.28
C GLY A 96 -21.48 -3.47 0.10
N GLY A 97 -20.90 -3.94 1.20
CA GLY A 97 -19.57 -3.53 1.66
C GLY A 97 -18.43 -4.16 0.86
N ILE A 98 -18.68 -5.32 0.22
CA ILE A 98 -17.75 -5.93 -0.73
C ILE A 98 -18.39 -5.90 -2.11
N THR A 99 -17.79 -5.14 -3.03
CA THR A 99 -18.29 -4.99 -4.41
C THR A 99 -17.63 -5.96 -5.38
N SER A 100 -16.39 -6.38 -5.09
CA SER A 100 -15.65 -7.34 -5.91
C SER A 100 -14.66 -8.17 -5.08
N ILE A 101 -14.35 -9.39 -5.54
CA ILE A 101 -13.34 -10.24 -4.92
C ILE A 101 -11.93 -9.63 -5.04
N PRO A 102 -11.50 -9.09 -6.19
CA PRO A 102 -10.21 -8.41 -6.29
C PRO A 102 -10.03 -7.30 -5.26
N GLN A 103 -11.04 -6.44 -5.06
CA GLN A 103 -10.99 -5.38 -4.06
C GLN A 103 -10.86 -5.94 -2.63
N TYR A 104 -11.61 -6.98 -2.29
CA TYR A 104 -11.51 -7.63 -0.99
C TYR A 104 -10.10 -8.19 -0.72
N LEU A 105 -9.49 -8.83 -1.72
CA LEU A 105 -8.13 -9.37 -1.61
C LEU A 105 -7.08 -8.25 -1.52
N GLN A 106 -7.24 -7.20 -2.31
CA GLN A 106 -6.39 -6.01 -2.25
C GLN A 106 -6.44 -5.35 -0.87
N ASP A 107 -7.63 -5.16 -0.31
CA ASP A 107 -7.82 -4.59 1.03
C ASP A 107 -7.08 -5.40 2.11
N GLY A 108 -7.14 -6.73 2.04
CA GLY A 108 -6.40 -7.62 2.94
C GLY A 108 -4.90 -7.52 2.78
N PHE A 109 -4.42 -7.40 1.54
CA PHE A 109 -3.01 -7.19 1.24
C PHE A 109 -2.53 -5.84 1.77
N GLU A 110 -3.25 -4.75 1.46
CA GLU A 110 -2.88 -3.41 1.88
C GLU A 110 -2.82 -3.27 3.40
N ILE A 111 -3.82 -3.77 4.14
CA ILE A 111 -3.85 -3.66 5.60
C ILE A 111 -2.70 -4.41 6.26
N LYS A 112 -2.26 -5.50 5.64
CA LYS A 112 -1.16 -6.33 6.12
C LYS A 112 0.22 -5.72 5.84
N TYR A 113 0.43 -5.23 4.63
CA TYR A 113 1.75 -4.81 4.16
C TYR A 113 1.91 -3.29 4.09
N PHE A 114 0.81 -2.56 4.06
CA PHE A 114 0.78 -1.09 4.03
C PHE A 114 -0.09 -0.53 5.18
N PRO A 115 0.23 -0.82 6.45
CA PRO A 115 -0.62 -0.43 7.59
C PRO A 115 -0.76 1.09 7.76
N LYS A 116 0.11 1.88 7.12
CA LYS A 116 0.06 3.35 7.07
C LYS A 116 -0.63 3.88 5.80
N GLY A 117 -1.17 2.98 4.95
CA GLY A 117 -1.72 3.29 3.64
C GLY A 117 -0.67 3.22 2.52
N THR A 118 -1.16 3.22 1.27
CA THR A 118 -0.34 3.11 0.05
C THR A 118 0.15 4.47 -0.48
N GLY A 119 -0.30 5.59 0.13
CA GLY A 119 0.14 6.94 -0.23
C GLY A 119 1.62 7.19 0.05
N PHE A 120 2.14 8.27 -0.52
CA PHE A 120 3.52 8.70 -0.30
C PHE A 120 3.56 9.92 0.62
N PRO A 121 4.61 10.08 1.45
CA PRO A 121 4.90 11.36 2.06
C PRO A 121 5.22 12.39 0.97
N ASP A 122 5.27 13.67 1.32
CA ASP A 122 5.75 14.71 0.41
C ASP A 122 7.22 14.47 0.06
N LEU A 123 7.44 14.03 -1.19
CA LEU A 123 8.74 13.69 -1.76
C LEU A 123 8.94 14.54 -3.03
N PRO A 124 9.57 15.71 -2.91
CA PRO A 124 9.83 16.58 -4.05
C PRO A 124 10.71 15.87 -5.09
N LEU A 125 10.59 16.30 -6.35
CA LEU A 125 11.52 15.86 -7.39
C LEU A 125 12.95 16.23 -6.98
N PRO A 126 13.90 15.29 -7.15
CA PRO A 126 15.31 15.57 -6.90
C PRO A 126 15.89 16.47 -7.99
N GLU A 127 17.01 17.05 -7.70
CA GLU A 127 17.87 17.63 -8.74
C GLU A 127 18.36 16.49 -9.65
N MET A 128 18.11 16.62 -10.95
CA MET A 128 18.52 15.60 -11.91
C MET A 128 20.04 15.60 -12.05
N PRO A 129 20.68 14.43 -12.05
CA PRO A 129 22.13 14.36 -12.20
C PRO A 129 22.57 14.88 -13.57
N ASP A 130 23.61 15.69 -13.59
CA ASP A 130 24.29 16.07 -14.83
C ASP A 130 25.18 14.91 -15.31
N LEU A 131 24.74 14.23 -16.36
CA LEU A 131 25.37 13.01 -16.86
C LEU A 131 25.85 13.22 -18.30
N PRO A 132 26.97 12.57 -18.70
CA PRO A 132 27.38 12.55 -20.08
C PRO A 132 26.28 11.92 -20.95
N LYS A 133 26.01 12.52 -22.09
CA LYS A 133 25.05 11.96 -23.06
C LYS A 133 25.65 10.77 -23.79
N ALA A 134 24.90 9.68 -23.83
CA ALA A 134 25.26 8.52 -24.63
C ALA A 134 25.18 8.83 -26.12
N ASP A 135 26.12 8.32 -26.88
CA ASP A 135 26.14 8.40 -28.35
C ASP A 135 25.42 7.18 -28.95
N VAL A 136 24.20 6.92 -28.47
CA VAL A 136 23.34 5.84 -28.95
C VAL A 136 21.89 6.31 -28.93
N THR A 137 21.07 5.66 -29.74
CA THR A 137 19.61 5.80 -29.73
C THR A 137 19.03 4.51 -29.21
N ALA A 138 18.31 4.59 -28.09
CA ALA A 138 17.68 3.43 -27.46
C ALA A 138 16.19 3.35 -27.76
N PHE A 139 15.64 2.17 -27.61
CA PHE A 139 14.21 1.86 -27.70
C PHE A 139 13.84 0.85 -26.61
N SER A 140 12.61 0.90 -26.10
CA SER A 140 12.09 -0.13 -25.21
C SER A 140 11.19 -1.13 -25.96
N ILE A 141 10.91 -2.26 -25.33
CA ILE A 141 9.99 -3.28 -25.84
C ILE A 141 8.98 -3.53 -24.73
N ASP A 142 8.03 -2.62 -24.61
CA ASP A 142 6.97 -2.61 -23.61
C ASP A 142 5.58 -2.62 -24.25
N ASP A 143 4.56 -2.98 -23.46
CA ASP A 143 3.17 -2.79 -23.88
C ASP A 143 2.79 -1.31 -23.84
N GLU A 144 1.88 -0.86 -24.72
CA GLU A 144 1.36 0.52 -24.75
C GLU A 144 0.81 1.01 -23.39
N SER A 145 0.40 0.10 -22.52
CA SER A 145 -0.11 0.40 -21.19
C SER A 145 0.98 0.52 -20.13
N THR A 146 2.24 0.27 -20.44
CA THR A 146 3.37 0.37 -19.50
C THR A 146 3.57 1.83 -19.10
N THR A 147 3.62 2.10 -17.80
CA THR A 147 3.79 3.45 -17.25
C THR A 147 5.08 3.60 -16.43
N GLU A 148 5.86 2.54 -16.33
CA GLU A 148 7.19 2.50 -15.71
C GLU A 148 8.10 1.70 -16.64
N VAL A 149 8.78 2.37 -17.57
CA VAL A 149 9.73 1.75 -18.48
C VAL A 149 11.08 1.68 -17.77
N ASP A 150 11.47 0.49 -17.36
CA ASP A 150 12.66 0.27 -16.54
C ASP A 150 13.89 -0.09 -17.36
N ASP A 151 13.73 -0.61 -18.57
CA ASP A 151 14.84 -1.00 -19.44
C ASP A 151 14.61 -0.60 -20.89
N ALA A 152 15.72 -0.37 -21.58
CA ALA A 152 15.75 -0.08 -23.01
C ALA A 152 17.00 -0.71 -23.62
N LEU A 153 16.95 -0.89 -24.92
CA LEU A 153 18.01 -1.49 -25.71
C LEU A 153 18.54 -0.50 -26.74
N SER A 154 19.82 -0.63 -27.08
CA SER A 154 20.40 0.02 -28.26
C SER A 154 21.22 -0.95 -29.08
N LEU A 155 21.31 -0.70 -30.37
CA LEU A 155 22.09 -1.50 -31.30
C LEU A 155 22.90 -0.56 -32.22
N THR A 156 24.22 -0.69 -32.19
CA THR A 156 25.13 0.06 -33.06
C THR A 156 25.92 -0.90 -33.94
N ASP A 157 25.95 -0.65 -35.22
CA ASP A 157 26.80 -1.40 -36.15
C ASP A 157 28.23 -0.86 -36.08
N LEU A 158 29.18 -1.72 -35.71
CA LEU A 158 30.60 -1.38 -35.60
C LEU A 158 31.35 -1.70 -36.88
N GLY A 159 30.69 -2.26 -37.90
CA GLY A 159 31.31 -2.77 -39.12
C GLY A 159 31.92 -4.16 -38.97
N ASN A 160 32.36 -4.75 -40.10
CA ASN A 160 32.98 -6.08 -40.13
C ASN A 160 32.18 -7.22 -39.46
N GLY A 161 30.84 -7.11 -39.42
CA GLY A 161 29.97 -8.06 -38.75
C GLY A 161 29.88 -7.93 -37.24
N MET A 162 30.55 -6.96 -36.67
CA MET A 162 30.47 -6.64 -35.22
C MET A 162 29.33 -5.68 -34.94
N LYS A 163 28.60 -5.94 -33.89
CA LYS A 163 27.53 -5.06 -33.38
C LYS A 163 27.72 -4.79 -31.88
N ARG A 164 27.48 -3.55 -31.47
CA ARG A 164 27.40 -3.22 -30.05
C ARG A 164 25.97 -3.23 -29.60
N VAL A 165 25.67 -4.04 -28.60
CA VAL A 165 24.40 -4.07 -27.90
C VAL A 165 24.54 -3.27 -26.62
N GLY A 166 23.62 -2.34 -26.39
CA GLY A 166 23.48 -1.63 -25.13
C GLY A 166 22.22 -2.09 -24.41
N ILE A 167 22.32 -2.31 -23.12
CA ILE A 167 21.20 -2.50 -22.19
C ILE A 167 21.21 -1.32 -21.23
N HIS A 168 20.12 -0.58 -21.18
CA HIS A 168 20.00 0.65 -20.41
C HIS A 168 18.94 0.44 -19.34
N ILE A 169 19.32 0.62 -18.07
CA ILE A 169 18.41 0.43 -16.94
C ILE A 169 18.15 1.79 -16.29
N ALA A 170 16.87 2.11 -16.07
CA ALA A 170 16.45 3.32 -15.39
C ALA A 170 17.16 3.47 -14.04
N ALA A 171 17.68 4.66 -13.74
CA ALA A 171 18.56 4.87 -12.60
C ALA A 171 18.02 5.89 -11.57
N PRO A 172 16.85 5.70 -10.97
CA PRO A 172 16.31 6.59 -9.94
C PRO A 172 17.19 6.65 -8.69
N SER A 173 18.00 5.62 -8.43
CA SER A 173 18.94 5.56 -7.31
C SER A 173 20.02 6.63 -7.35
N LEU A 174 20.34 7.19 -8.53
CA LEU A 174 21.31 8.30 -8.66
C LEU A 174 20.88 9.58 -7.94
N ALA A 175 19.57 9.74 -7.72
CA ALA A 175 18.98 10.89 -7.04
C ALA A 175 18.64 10.61 -5.57
N VAL A 176 18.83 9.39 -5.09
CA VAL A 176 18.57 8.99 -3.71
C VAL A 176 19.82 9.19 -2.86
N LYS A 177 19.69 9.91 -1.74
CA LYS A 177 20.81 10.11 -0.80
C LYS A 177 20.64 9.21 0.41
N PRO A 178 21.73 8.60 0.92
CA PRO A 178 21.67 7.81 2.16
C PRO A 178 21.05 8.59 3.32
N GLY A 179 20.07 8.01 4.00
CA GLY A 179 19.37 8.59 5.15
C GLY A 179 18.22 9.55 4.81
N ASP A 180 17.95 9.84 3.54
CA ASP A 180 16.85 10.71 3.16
C ASP A 180 15.46 10.04 3.27
N LYS A 181 14.40 10.82 3.03
CA LYS A 181 13.03 10.32 3.09
C LYS A 181 12.72 9.33 1.96
N MET A 182 13.36 9.51 0.79
CA MET A 182 13.14 8.63 -0.35
C MET A 182 13.77 7.26 -0.11
N GLU A 183 15.00 7.20 0.41
CA GLU A 183 15.61 5.93 0.78
C GLU A 183 14.74 5.15 1.77
N LYS A 184 14.25 5.81 2.82
CA LYS A 184 13.34 5.18 3.78
C LYS A 184 12.08 4.63 3.11
N ASN A 185 11.48 5.40 2.19
CA ASN A 185 10.32 4.97 1.44
C ASN A 185 10.61 3.73 0.57
N ILE A 186 11.73 3.73 -0.15
CA ILE A 186 12.18 2.61 -0.97
C ILE A 186 12.41 1.37 -0.12
N MET A 187 13.10 1.51 1.01
CA MET A 187 13.38 0.40 1.94
C MET A 187 12.12 -0.16 2.60
N GLU A 188 11.07 0.64 2.79
CA GLU A 188 9.78 0.15 3.29
C GLU A 188 8.98 -0.59 2.21
N ARG A 189 9.09 -0.19 0.93
CA ARG A 189 8.28 -0.73 -0.19
C ARG A 189 8.95 -1.85 -0.96
N LEU A 190 10.25 -1.76 -1.20
CA LEU A 190 11.13 -2.72 -1.88
C LEU A 190 10.90 -2.92 -3.38
N SER A 191 9.66 -2.83 -3.85
CA SER A 191 9.31 -2.99 -5.27
C SER A 191 7.93 -2.41 -5.58
N THR A 192 7.62 -2.25 -6.85
CA THR A 192 6.24 -2.08 -7.33
C THR A 192 5.53 -3.43 -7.25
N VAL A 193 4.31 -3.45 -6.71
CA VAL A 193 3.48 -4.65 -6.59
C VAL A 193 2.39 -4.59 -7.64
N TYR A 194 2.39 -5.54 -8.57
CA TYR A 194 1.38 -5.67 -9.62
C TYR A 194 0.31 -6.67 -9.22
N PHE A 195 -0.95 -6.35 -9.54
CA PHE A 195 -2.10 -7.24 -9.32
C PHE A 195 -3.16 -7.00 -10.42
N PRO A 196 -4.10 -7.92 -10.64
CA PRO A 196 -5.16 -7.72 -11.63
C PRO A 196 -5.96 -6.44 -11.36
N GLY A 197 -5.88 -5.49 -12.29
CA GLY A 197 -6.60 -4.22 -12.23
C GLY A 197 -5.82 -3.05 -11.62
N GLY A 198 -4.52 -3.21 -11.25
CA GLY A 198 -3.73 -2.10 -10.74
C GLY A 198 -2.32 -2.44 -10.28
N LYS A 199 -1.70 -1.46 -9.66
CA LYS A 199 -0.39 -1.61 -9.03
C LYS A 199 -0.25 -0.69 -7.81
N ILE A 200 0.64 -1.05 -6.90
CA ILE A 200 1.11 -0.20 -5.80
C ILE A 200 2.58 0.08 -6.07
N THR A 201 2.90 1.30 -6.45
CA THR A 201 4.23 1.67 -6.93
C THR A 201 5.25 1.80 -5.79
N MET A 202 6.51 1.52 -6.07
CA MET A 202 7.62 1.75 -5.13
C MET A 202 7.94 3.24 -5.01
N LEU A 203 7.86 3.97 -6.12
CA LEU A 203 8.14 5.40 -6.22
C LEU A 203 6.86 6.21 -6.46
N PRO A 204 6.81 7.48 -6.05
CA PRO A 204 5.71 8.36 -6.39
C PRO A 204 5.72 8.73 -7.89
N GLU A 205 4.56 9.07 -8.45
CA GLU A 205 4.36 9.32 -9.88
C GLU A 205 5.34 10.36 -10.47
N ASN A 206 5.63 11.43 -9.72
CA ASN A 206 6.58 12.45 -10.16
C ASN A 206 8.02 11.91 -10.32
N TRP A 207 8.43 10.96 -9.48
CA TRP A 207 9.72 10.28 -9.61
C TRP A 207 9.70 9.27 -10.76
N ILE A 208 8.64 8.50 -10.90
CA ILE A 208 8.47 7.59 -12.03
C ILE A 208 8.59 8.37 -13.34
N ALA A 209 7.83 9.44 -13.51
CA ALA A 209 7.87 10.28 -14.71
C ALA A 209 9.25 10.91 -14.99
N ALA A 210 10.07 11.14 -13.96
CA ALA A 210 11.39 11.71 -14.12
C ALA A 210 12.45 10.68 -14.56
N PHE A 211 12.31 9.42 -14.14
CA PHE A 211 13.32 8.38 -14.35
C PHE A 211 12.91 7.26 -15.30
N SER A 212 11.63 7.07 -15.57
CA SER A 212 11.15 6.12 -16.56
C SER A 212 11.81 6.39 -17.92
N LEU A 213 12.19 5.34 -18.61
CA LEU A 213 12.84 5.42 -19.93
C LEU A 213 11.82 5.67 -21.04
N ASP A 214 10.91 6.64 -20.81
CA ASP A 214 9.93 7.06 -21.80
C ASP A 214 10.58 7.74 -22.99
N ALA A 215 10.02 7.53 -24.18
CA ALA A 215 10.49 8.10 -25.43
C ALA A 215 10.50 9.64 -25.45
N GLY A 216 11.34 10.20 -26.31
CA GLY A 216 11.39 11.64 -26.61
C GLY A 216 12.30 12.47 -25.70
N ALA A 217 13.06 11.86 -24.79
CA ALA A 217 13.97 12.56 -23.91
C ALA A 217 15.24 11.76 -23.60
N TYR A 218 16.27 12.50 -23.12
CA TYR A 218 17.41 11.88 -22.46
C TYR A 218 17.03 11.50 -21.02
N ARG A 219 17.27 10.23 -20.64
CA ARG A 219 16.96 9.71 -19.32
C ARG A 219 18.21 9.17 -18.62
N PRO A 220 18.36 9.37 -17.30
CA PRO A 220 19.47 8.80 -16.53
C PRO A 220 19.41 7.27 -16.54
N ALA A 221 20.47 6.63 -16.96
CA ALA A 221 20.54 5.18 -17.02
C ALA A 221 21.90 4.64 -16.55
N VAL A 222 21.87 3.41 -16.07
CA VAL A 222 23.05 2.55 -16.00
C VAL A 222 23.05 1.74 -17.28
N SER A 223 24.05 1.95 -18.14
CA SER A 223 24.19 1.30 -19.43
C SER A 223 25.24 0.21 -19.35
N ILE A 224 24.92 -0.96 -19.90
CA ILE A 224 25.82 -2.09 -20.07
C ILE A 224 25.99 -2.30 -21.56
N TYR A 225 27.22 -2.24 -22.05
CA TYR A 225 27.56 -2.45 -23.45
C TYR A 225 28.41 -3.69 -23.62
N PHE A 226 28.13 -4.46 -24.65
CA PHE A 226 28.97 -5.56 -25.13
C PHE A 226 28.94 -5.66 -26.64
N ASP A 227 30.07 -6.07 -27.21
CA ASP A 227 30.23 -6.26 -28.64
C ASP A 227 29.93 -7.72 -28.98
N VAL A 228 29.19 -7.95 -30.06
CA VAL A 228 28.74 -9.25 -30.50
C VAL A 228 29.20 -9.44 -31.95
N ASP A 229 29.85 -10.56 -32.26
CA ASP A 229 30.27 -10.90 -33.60
C ASP A 229 29.17 -11.58 -34.44
N SER A 230 29.46 -11.88 -35.68
CA SER A 230 28.52 -12.55 -36.62
C SER A 230 28.14 -13.99 -36.21
N GLU A 231 28.89 -14.62 -35.33
CA GLU A 231 28.65 -15.95 -34.76
C GLU A 231 27.97 -15.89 -33.42
N PHE A 232 27.55 -14.68 -32.97
CA PHE A 232 26.94 -14.40 -31.67
C PHE A 232 27.85 -14.64 -30.45
N ASN A 233 29.17 -14.62 -30.63
CA ASN A 233 30.08 -14.60 -29.51
C ASN A 233 30.04 -13.20 -28.88
N VAL A 234 29.90 -13.16 -27.54
CA VAL A 234 29.75 -11.94 -26.75
C VAL A 234 31.10 -11.57 -26.13
N GLY A 235 31.53 -10.33 -26.36
CA GLY A 235 32.73 -9.77 -25.72
C GLY A 235 32.52 -9.37 -24.26
N GLU A 236 33.60 -8.89 -23.63
CA GLU A 236 33.56 -8.39 -22.25
C GLU A 236 32.63 -7.17 -22.11
N PRO A 237 31.75 -7.13 -21.10
CA PRO A 237 30.87 -6.01 -20.88
C PRO A 237 31.57 -4.77 -20.33
N THR A 238 31.09 -3.59 -20.73
CA THR A 238 31.49 -2.31 -20.12
C THR A 238 30.26 -1.60 -19.54
N CYS A 239 30.38 -1.01 -18.35
CA CYS A 239 29.32 -0.29 -17.70
C CYS A 239 29.58 1.21 -17.69
N LYS A 240 28.51 1.99 -17.90
CA LYS A 240 28.53 3.47 -17.82
C LYS A 240 27.30 3.97 -17.07
N ILE A 241 27.45 5.12 -16.43
CA ILE A 241 26.34 5.93 -15.93
C ILE A 241 26.23 7.14 -16.84
N GLU A 242 25.13 7.27 -17.55
CA GLU A 242 24.97 8.27 -18.61
C GLU A 242 23.49 8.62 -18.84
N ALA A 243 23.25 9.68 -19.61
CA ALA A 243 21.92 10.03 -20.10
C ALA A 243 21.71 9.44 -21.49
N VAL A 244 20.72 8.58 -21.64
CA VAL A 244 20.42 7.86 -22.88
C VAL A 244 19.22 8.50 -23.58
N ASN A 245 19.32 8.71 -24.89
CA ASN A 245 18.21 9.16 -25.71
C ASN A 245 17.29 7.98 -26.03
N ILE A 246 16.06 8.03 -25.57
CA ILE A 246 15.03 7.05 -25.88
C ILE A 246 14.22 7.58 -27.05
N ALA A 247 14.26 6.91 -28.18
CA ALA A 247 13.60 7.36 -29.40
C ALA A 247 12.19 6.77 -29.55
N GLU A 248 12.01 5.56 -29.08
CA GLU A 248 10.80 4.78 -29.32
C GLU A 248 10.53 3.83 -28.12
N ASN A 249 9.25 3.64 -27.83
CA ASN A 249 8.76 2.69 -26.81
C ASN A 249 7.81 1.71 -27.46
#